data_ef622995fe3e71a2e00dfbebc0690746
#
_entry.id   ef622995fe3e71a2e00dfbebc0690746
#
_cell.length_a   1.000
_cell.length_b   1.000
_cell.length_c   1.000
_cell.angle_alpha   90.00
_cell.angle_beta   90.00
_cell.angle_gamma   90.00
#
_symmetry.space_group_name_H-M   'P 1'
#
loop_
_entity.id
_entity.type
_entity.pdbx_description
1 polymer ?
#
loop_
_entity_poly.entity_id
_entity_poly.type
_entity_poly.pdbx_seq_one_letter_code
_entity_poly.pdbx_strand_id
1 'polypeptide(L)'
;MTEVIEMLMIILIVTLCFLMIPFNTKPSAVIESRRKFDVFVRLYDKPYRSDAREYAYRFQIFRTSLSKIKQLNEWSREANDTAIYGITQYADLTDREFIARQLADLFPDDPATAPRAYQKYVIESHSAEMKNDIIFSRARRELKVPNNLPLTVDWREQGVITSVKNQGSCGACWAISVVDTIASLAAIKRNDRKLVELCHERVVRCAANGNNGCDGGDTCRLLEWLADQSYRIGAAESCLERNMADQEGNCTGDKPLGNGVRREDGALNATLVKRFSCQGRPDLSYSFENEEHVMLRHLATKGPIVAAVNAISWKYYLGGIIQFHCDSDYERLNHAVAIVGYELNATVPYYIVKNSWGPRFGDRGYVKVAIGRNLCGIANRVSFIELQ
;
A
#
# COMPACT_ATOMS: atom_id res chain seq x y z
N MET A 1 30.83 -45.40 -59.49
CA MET A 1 31.08 -45.74 -58.08
C MET A 1 31.51 -44.52 -57.30
N THR A 2 32.32 -43.64 -57.82
CA THR A 2 32.78 -42.39 -57.19
C THR A 2 31.65 -41.37 -56.93
N GLU A 3 30.72 -41.14 -57.85
CA GLU A 3 29.61 -40.19 -57.68
C GLU A 3 28.58 -40.62 -56.60
N VAL A 4 28.35 -41.90 -56.42
CA VAL A 4 27.46 -42.42 -55.38
C VAL A 4 28.07 -42.23 -53.97
N ILE A 5 29.37 -42.37 -53.85
CA ILE A 5 30.12 -42.15 -52.59
C ILE A 5 30.09 -40.65 -52.23
N GLU A 6 30.29 -39.74 -53.19
CA GLU A 6 30.23 -38.31 -52.95
C GLU A 6 28.78 -37.89 -52.50
N MET A 7 27.76 -38.40 -53.15
CA MET A 7 26.37 -38.10 -52.77
C MET A 7 26.03 -38.59 -51.35
N LEU A 8 26.53 -39.77 -50.95
CA LEU A 8 26.35 -40.32 -49.62
C LEU A 8 27.12 -39.51 -48.56
N MET A 9 28.32 -39.03 -48.90
CA MET A 9 29.09 -38.17 -48.01
C MET A 9 28.42 -36.80 -47.81
N ILE A 10 27.85 -36.20 -48.87
CA ILE A 10 27.10 -34.93 -48.74
C ILE A 10 25.85 -35.11 -47.90
N ILE A 11 25.11 -36.21 -48.10
CA ILE A 11 23.92 -36.52 -47.26
C ILE A 11 24.33 -36.71 -45.79
N LEU A 12 25.44 -37.41 -45.53
CA LEU A 12 25.96 -37.62 -44.16
C LEU A 12 26.41 -36.31 -43.52
N ILE A 13 27.10 -35.42 -44.25
CA ILE A 13 27.52 -34.10 -43.74
C ILE A 13 26.31 -33.23 -43.46
N VAL A 14 25.30 -33.20 -44.35
CA VAL A 14 24.08 -32.42 -44.14
C VAL A 14 23.28 -32.93 -42.94
N THR A 15 23.16 -34.26 -42.79
CA THR A 15 22.51 -34.84 -41.59
C THR A 15 23.28 -34.61 -40.31
N LEU A 16 24.61 -34.68 -40.34
CA LEU A 16 25.44 -34.29 -39.17
C LEU A 16 25.34 -32.80 -38.87
N CYS A 17 25.30 -31.91 -39.84
CA CYS A 17 25.07 -30.49 -39.63
C CYS A 17 23.71 -30.19 -39.03
N PHE A 18 22.63 -30.92 -39.40
CA PHE A 18 21.32 -30.79 -38.77
C PHE A 18 21.30 -31.33 -37.33
N LEU A 19 22.11 -32.34 -37.01
CA LEU A 19 22.22 -32.91 -35.66
C LEU A 19 23.11 -32.01 -34.74
N MET A 20 23.96 -31.16 -35.30
CA MET A 20 24.83 -30.24 -34.57
C MET A 20 24.22 -28.87 -34.36
N ILE A 21 23.00 -28.56 -34.85
CA ILE A 21 22.29 -27.34 -34.49
C ILE A 21 21.85 -27.53 -33.04
N PRO A 22 22.46 -26.85 -32.05
CA PRO A 22 21.98 -26.94 -30.69
C PRO A 22 20.53 -26.43 -30.71
N PHE A 23 19.57 -27.27 -30.38
CA PHE A 23 18.17 -26.92 -30.12
C PHE A 23 18.11 -26.08 -28.84
N ASN A 24 18.98 -25.06 -28.72
CA ASN A 24 18.92 -24.06 -27.68
C ASN A 24 18.02 -22.90 -28.15
N THR A 25 16.83 -23.23 -28.67
CA THR A 25 15.81 -22.23 -28.93
C THR A 25 15.33 -21.74 -27.56
N LYS A 26 15.74 -20.52 -27.19
CA LYS A 26 15.11 -19.84 -26.05
C LYS A 26 13.60 -19.97 -26.23
N PRO A 27 12.87 -20.46 -25.22
CA PRO A 27 11.42 -20.57 -25.34
C PRO A 27 10.86 -19.24 -25.79
N SER A 28 9.87 -19.25 -26.68
CA SER A 28 9.29 -18.00 -27.16
C SER A 28 8.84 -17.19 -25.93
N ALA A 29 8.95 -15.86 -25.98
CA ALA A 29 8.57 -14.96 -24.88
C ALA A 29 7.14 -15.22 -24.39
N VAL A 30 6.27 -15.75 -25.25
CA VAL A 30 4.91 -16.14 -24.91
C VAL A 30 4.90 -17.38 -24.01
N ILE A 31 5.72 -18.42 -24.33
CA ILE A 31 5.81 -19.64 -23.53
C ILE A 31 6.34 -19.33 -22.12
N GLU A 32 7.35 -18.47 -22.05
CA GLU A 32 7.91 -18.03 -20.76
C GLU A 32 6.88 -17.25 -19.93
N SER A 33 6.17 -16.31 -20.55
CA SER A 33 5.10 -15.54 -19.91
C SER A 33 3.98 -16.46 -19.41
N ARG A 34 3.64 -17.52 -20.17
CA ARG A 34 2.62 -18.49 -19.78
C ARG A 34 3.04 -19.27 -18.54
N ARG A 35 4.28 -19.76 -18.50
CA ARG A 35 4.83 -20.44 -17.30
C ARG A 35 4.77 -19.55 -16.06
N LYS A 36 5.17 -18.28 -16.19
CA LYS A 36 5.07 -17.31 -15.09
C LYS A 36 3.64 -17.11 -14.64
N PHE A 37 2.69 -17.04 -15.57
CA PHE A 37 1.28 -16.90 -15.26
C PHE A 37 0.69 -18.12 -14.57
N ASP A 38 1.04 -19.34 -15.01
CA ASP A 38 0.60 -20.59 -14.37
C ASP A 38 1.10 -20.68 -12.90
N VAL A 39 2.33 -20.24 -12.64
CA VAL A 39 2.88 -20.15 -11.28
C VAL A 39 2.13 -19.07 -10.48
N PHE A 40 1.90 -17.90 -11.06
CA PHE A 40 1.17 -16.81 -10.44
C PHE A 40 -0.25 -17.21 -10.02
N VAL A 41 -1.01 -17.86 -10.92
CA VAL A 41 -2.38 -18.33 -10.64
C VAL A 41 -2.42 -19.31 -9.47
N ARG A 42 -1.44 -20.21 -9.37
CA ARG A 42 -1.33 -21.14 -8.25
C ARG A 42 -0.88 -20.46 -6.96
N LEU A 43 0.12 -19.59 -7.02
CA LEU A 43 0.70 -18.91 -5.86
C LEU A 43 -0.33 -18.03 -5.14
N TYR A 44 -1.17 -17.36 -5.91
CA TYR A 44 -2.17 -16.42 -5.39
C TYR A 44 -3.58 -17.02 -5.36
N ASP A 45 -3.72 -18.34 -5.59
CA ASP A 45 -4.99 -19.09 -5.56
C ASP A 45 -6.12 -18.36 -6.31
N LYS A 46 -5.86 -18.04 -7.59
CA LYS A 46 -6.78 -17.24 -8.38
C LYS A 46 -8.06 -18.01 -8.73
N PRO A 47 -9.27 -17.47 -8.49
CA PRO A 47 -10.54 -18.20 -8.61
C PRO A 47 -10.88 -18.60 -10.05
N TYR A 48 -10.35 -17.91 -11.05
CA TYR A 48 -10.59 -18.16 -12.48
C TYR A 48 -9.75 -19.29 -13.07
N ARG A 49 -9.08 -20.10 -12.24
CA ARG A 49 -8.21 -21.20 -12.69
C ARG A 49 -8.92 -22.21 -13.56
N SER A 50 -10.22 -22.45 -13.32
CA SER A 50 -11.07 -23.38 -14.08
C SER A 50 -11.90 -22.71 -15.18
N ASP A 51 -11.93 -21.39 -15.27
CA ASP A 51 -12.62 -20.63 -16.32
C ASP A 51 -11.65 -20.30 -17.45
N ALA A 52 -11.72 -21.04 -18.55
CA ALA A 52 -10.81 -20.86 -19.68
C ALA A 52 -10.89 -19.46 -20.32
N ARG A 53 -12.07 -18.82 -20.32
CA ARG A 53 -12.28 -17.50 -20.93
C ARG A 53 -11.66 -16.41 -20.05
N GLU A 54 -11.97 -16.40 -18.77
CA GLU A 54 -11.41 -15.44 -17.80
C GLU A 54 -9.90 -15.66 -17.67
N TYR A 55 -9.44 -16.91 -17.63
CA TYR A 55 -8.03 -17.25 -17.60
C TYR A 55 -7.26 -16.66 -18.79
N ALA A 56 -7.80 -16.75 -20.00
CA ALA A 56 -7.18 -16.19 -21.19
C ALA A 56 -7.14 -14.64 -21.13
N TYR A 57 -8.21 -14.02 -20.67
CA TYR A 57 -8.29 -12.57 -20.47
C TYR A 57 -7.25 -12.09 -19.45
N ARG A 58 -7.18 -12.74 -18.28
CA ARG A 58 -6.20 -12.42 -17.22
C ARG A 58 -4.77 -12.63 -17.68
N PHE A 59 -4.52 -13.62 -18.50
CA PHE A 59 -3.20 -13.82 -19.09
C PHE A 59 -2.75 -12.64 -19.96
N GLN A 60 -3.63 -12.04 -20.76
CA GLN A 60 -3.28 -10.87 -21.56
C GLN A 60 -2.93 -9.66 -20.66
N ILE A 61 -3.71 -9.40 -19.60
CA ILE A 61 -3.41 -8.35 -18.63
C ILE A 61 -2.06 -8.62 -17.96
N PHE A 62 -1.82 -9.85 -17.52
CA PHE A 62 -0.56 -10.24 -16.89
C PHE A 62 0.64 -10.01 -17.81
N ARG A 63 0.54 -10.26 -19.11
CA ARG A 63 1.60 -9.95 -20.08
C ARG A 63 1.88 -8.45 -20.16
N THR A 64 0.84 -7.62 -20.16
CA THR A 64 0.98 -6.15 -20.11
C THR A 64 1.68 -5.73 -18.81
N SER A 65 1.33 -6.34 -17.69
CA SER A 65 1.99 -6.10 -16.40
C SER A 65 3.46 -6.47 -16.42
N LEU A 66 3.85 -7.58 -17.04
CA LEU A 66 5.27 -7.95 -17.21
C LEU A 66 6.06 -6.89 -17.99
N SER A 67 5.46 -6.30 -19.03
CA SER A 67 6.09 -5.21 -19.79
C SER A 67 6.25 -3.94 -18.95
N LYS A 68 5.23 -3.57 -18.16
CA LYS A 68 5.30 -2.43 -17.24
C LYS A 68 6.36 -2.64 -16.15
N ILE A 69 6.41 -3.83 -15.54
CA ILE A 69 7.41 -4.19 -14.54
C ILE A 69 8.82 -4.05 -15.11
N LYS A 70 9.04 -4.54 -16.33
CA LYS A 70 10.33 -4.39 -17.01
C LYS A 70 10.70 -2.91 -17.17
N GLN A 71 9.78 -2.11 -17.67
CA GLN A 71 9.96 -0.67 -17.86
C GLN A 71 10.27 0.06 -16.55
N LEU A 72 9.53 -0.22 -15.47
CA LEU A 72 9.76 0.37 -14.14
C LEU A 72 11.17 0.05 -13.61
N ASN A 73 11.61 -1.22 -13.73
CA ASN A 73 12.96 -1.60 -13.30
C ASN A 73 14.06 -1.01 -14.20
N GLU A 74 13.80 -0.78 -15.47
CA GLU A 74 14.72 -0.06 -16.36
C GLU A 74 14.86 1.40 -15.92
N TRP A 75 13.75 2.09 -15.67
CA TRP A 75 13.76 3.47 -15.16
C TRP A 75 14.40 3.60 -13.78
N SER A 76 14.10 2.68 -12.84
CA SER A 76 14.75 2.66 -11.53
C SER A 76 16.27 2.57 -11.66
N ARG A 77 16.76 1.70 -12.54
CA ARG A 77 18.20 1.55 -12.79
C ARG A 77 18.82 2.82 -13.41
N GLU A 78 18.17 3.44 -14.39
CA GLU A 78 18.62 4.68 -15.03
C GLU A 78 18.64 5.85 -14.04
N ALA A 79 17.67 5.90 -13.13
CA ALA A 79 17.58 6.93 -12.11
C ALA A 79 18.45 6.65 -10.86
N ASN A 80 19.13 5.48 -10.80
CA ASN A 80 19.81 4.99 -9.61
C ASN A 80 18.87 4.88 -8.39
N ASP A 81 17.63 4.46 -8.66
CA ASP A 81 16.63 4.13 -7.64
C ASP A 81 16.89 2.73 -7.08
N THR A 82 16.53 2.50 -5.83
CA THR A 82 16.66 1.20 -5.18
C THR A 82 15.35 0.41 -5.15
N ALA A 83 14.25 0.99 -5.61
CA ALA A 83 12.97 0.30 -5.70
C ALA A 83 13.04 -0.89 -6.66
N ILE A 84 12.44 -2.00 -6.25
CA ILE A 84 12.35 -3.26 -6.99
C ILE A 84 10.89 -3.52 -7.31
N TYR A 85 10.60 -3.67 -8.60
CA TYR A 85 9.25 -3.97 -9.09
C TYR A 85 9.18 -5.38 -9.64
N GLY A 86 8.05 -6.06 -9.41
CA GLY A 86 7.85 -7.42 -9.86
C GLY A 86 6.39 -7.87 -9.83
N ILE A 87 6.20 -9.18 -9.92
CA ILE A 87 4.87 -9.79 -9.95
C ILE A 87 4.30 -9.80 -8.54
N THR A 88 3.37 -8.89 -8.27
CA THR A 88 2.55 -8.88 -7.05
C THR A 88 1.22 -9.61 -7.30
N GLN A 89 0.45 -9.82 -6.26
CA GLN A 89 -0.91 -10.40 -6.35
C GLN A 89 -1.87 -9.64 -7.28
N TYR A 90 -1.51 -8.45 -7.75
CA TYR A 90 -2.32 -7.57 -8.59
C TYR A 90 -1.89 -7.56 -10.06
N ALA A 91 -0.94 -8.41 -10.46
CA ALA A 91 -0.39 -8.41 -11.81
C ALA A 91 -1.39 -8.87 -12.90
N ASP A 92 -2.51 -9.45 -12.52
CA ASP A 92 -3.63 -9.85 -13.39
C ASP A 92 -4.77 -8.83 -13.42
N LEU A 93 -4.63 -7.70 -12.75
CA LEU A 93 -5.61 -6.61 -12.78
C LEU A 93 -5.21 -5.54 -13.80
N THR A 94 -6.18 -4.98 -14.51
CA THR A 94 -5.99 -3.70 -15.19
C THR A 94 -5.74 -2.59 -14.16
N ASP A 95 -5.21 -1.43 -14.57
CA ASP A 95 -5.02 -0.32 -13.63
C ASP A 95 -6.38 0.17 -13.09
N ARG A 96 -7.41 0.16 -13.95
CA ARG A 96 -8.78 0.49 -13.53
C ARG A 96 -9.32 -0.46 -12.45
N GLU A 97 -9.12 -1.77 -12.63
CA GLU A 97 -9.54 -2.76 -11.63
C GLU A 97 -8.74 -2.64 -10.33
N PHE A 98 -7.44 -2.35 -10.44
CA PHE A 98 -6.59 -2.14 -9.27
C PHE A 98 -7.05 -0.92 -8.47
N ILE A 99 -7.28 0.21 -9.14
CA ILE A 99 -7.81 1.43 -8.51
C ILE A 99 -9.15 1.13 -7.83
N ALA A 100 -10.09 0.53 -8.56
CA ALA A 100 -11.41 0.25 -8.02
C ALA A 100 -11.47 -0.75 -6.85
N ARG A 101 -10.47 -1.62 -6.72
CA ARG A 101 -10.46 -2.70 -5.70
C ARG A 101 -9.55 -2.41 -4.52
N GLN A 102 -8.46 -1.69 -4.73
CA GLN A 102 -7.40 -1.55 -3.74
C GLN A 102 -7.23 -0.12 -3.23
N LEU A 103 -7.69 0.85 -4.01
CA LEU A 103 -7.60 2.26 -3.65
C LEU A 103 -9.00 2.76 -3.26
N ALA A 104 -9.02 3.77 -2.41
CA ALA A 104 -10.26 4.33 -1.89
C ALA A 104 -10.47 5.75 -2.44
N ASP A 105 -11.71 6.16 -2.54
CA ASP A 105 -12.00 7.58 -2.58
C ASP A 105 -11.82 8.14 -1.15
N LEU A 106 -10.74 8.88 -0.95
CA LEU A 106 -10.41 9.46 0.36
C LEU A 106 -11.20 10.74 0.64
N PHE A 107 -11.89 11.31 -0.37
CA PHE A 107 -12.59 12.58 -0.26
C PHE A 107 -13.97 12.52 -0.96
N PRO A 108 -14.87 11.62 -0.54
CA PRO A 108 -16.08 11.30 -1.28
C PRO A 108 -17.05 12.48 -1.47
N ASP A 109 -16.97 13.50 -0.61
CA ASP A 109 -17.84 14.68 -0.66
C ASP A 109 -17.15 15.94 -1.21
N ASP A 110 -15.91 15.85 -1.67
CA ASP A 110 -15.23 16.96 -2.30
C ASP A 110 -15.54 16.99 -3.80
N PRO A 111 -16.36 17.95 -4.28
CA PRO A 111 -16.73 18.03 -5.69
C PRO A 111 -15.54 18.30 -6.61
N ALA A 112 -14.39 18.74 -6.08
CA ALA A 112 -13.16 18.92 -6.86
C ALA A 112 -12.41 17.60 -7.07
N THR A 113 -12.55 16.63 -6.15
CA THR A 113 -11.88 15.33 -6.18
C THR A 113 -12.73 14.19 -6.73
N ALA A 114 -14.05 14.42 -6.90
CA ALA A 114 -14.98 13.49 -7.55
C ALA A 114 -14.47 13.04 -8.95
N PRO A 115 -15.04 12.10 -9.68
CA PRO A 115 -14.52 11.30 -10.80
C PRO A 115 -13.53 11.92 -11.81
N ARG A 116 -13.24 13.23 -11.71
CA ARG A 116 -12.24 13.92 -12.55
C ARG A 116 -10.83 13.39 -12.37
N ALA A 117 -10.43 13.06 -11.13
CA ALA A 117 -9.12 12.48 -10.85
C ALA A 117 -8.94 11.14 -11.55
N TYR A 118 -10.01 10.34 -11.58
CA TYR A 118 -10.04 9.07 -12.28
C TYR A 118 -9.96 9.22 -13.80
N GLN A 119 -10.77 10.12 -14.40
CA GLN A 119 -10.74 10.37 -15.85
C GLN A 119 -9.40 10.95 -16.31
N LYS A 120 -8.84 11.90 -15.55
CA LYS A 120 -7.55 12.52 -15.86
C LYS A 120 -6.40 11.49 -15.82
N TYR A 121 -6.40 10.59 -14.84
CA TYR A 121 -5.39 9.54 -14.74
C TYR A 121 -5.40 8.56 -15.93
N VAL A 122 -6.59 8.13 -16.38
CA VAL A 122 -6.72 7.19 -17.52
C VAL A 122 -6.26 7.82 -18.84
N ILE A 123 -6.42 9.13 -19.00
CA ILE A 123 -6.03 9.85 -20.22
C ILE A 123 -4.52 10.16 -20.23
N GLU A 124 -3.95 10.56 -19.09
CA GLU A 124 -2.55 11.02 -18.99
C GLU A 124 -1.54 9.89 -18.78
N SER A 125 -1.94 8.72 -18.29
CA SER A 125 -1.04 7.57 -18.09
C SER A 125 -0.41 7.01 -19.39
N HIS A 126 -0.81 7.53 -20.54
CA HIS A 126 -0.30 7.15 -21.86
C HIS A 126 0.69 8.16 -22.46
N SER A 127 0.95 9.27 -21.81
CA SER A 127 1.78 10.33 -22.41
C SER A 127 3.08 10.62 -21.64
N ALA A 128 4.04 11.11 -22.35
CA ALA A 128 5.43 11.48 -22.11
C ALA A 128 5.80 12.17 -20.78
N GLU A 129 4.88 12.46 -19.87
CA GLU A 129 5.13 13.21 -18.64
C GLU A 129 6.02 12.46 -17.63
N MET A 130 5.93 11.13 -17.57
CA MET A 130 6.83 10.33 -16.70
C MET A 130 8.32 10.48 -17.04
N LYS A 131 8.68 10.90 -18.26
CA LYS A 131 10.08 11.18 -18.62
C LYS A 131 10.58 12.53 -18.10
N ASN A 132 9.70 13.51 -17.97
CA ASN A 132 10.07 14.84 -17.49
C ASN A 132 10.32 14.86 -15.97
N ASP A 133 9.60 14.07 -15.18
CA ASP A 133 9.80 13.96 -13.72
C ASP A 133 11.20 13.43 -13.37
N ILE A 134 11.80 12.58 -14.20
CA ILE A 134 13.17 12.10 -14.02
C ILE A 134 14.20 13.23 -14.12
N ILE A 135 13.96 14.21 -14.98
CA ILE A 135 14.89 15.34 -15.24
C ILE A 135 14.81 16.38 -14.12
N PHE A 136 13.61 16.66 -13.58
CA PHE A 136 13.40 17.66 -12.52
C PHE A 136 13.82 17.19 -11.12
N SER A 137 13.94 15.88 -10.87
CA SER A 137 14.23 15.32 -9.56
C SER A 137 15.70 15.37 -9.13
N ARG A 138 16.62 15.88 -9.96
CA ARG A 138 18.07 15.93 -9.66
C ARG A 138 18.49 16.98 -8.63
N ALA A 139 17.64 17.95 -8.29
CA ALA A 139 17.93 18.92 -7.25
C ALA A 139 17.73 18.26 -5.86
N ARG A 140 18.81 17.76 -5.26
CA ARG A 140 18.84 17.41 -3.82
C ARG A 140 18.51 18.70 -3.04
N ARG A 141 17.26 18.82 -2.56
CA ARG A 141 17.01 19.71 -1.42
C ARG A 141 17.58 19.01 -0.20
N GLU A 142 18.51 19.67 0.49
CA GLU A 142 19.00 19.17 1.76
C GLU A 142 17.82 19.09 2.73
N LEU A 143 17.47 17.87 3.15
CA LEU A 143 16.53 17.67 4.23
C LEU A 143 17.10 18.33 5.48
N LYS A 144 16.48 19.41 5.95
CA LYS A 144 16.84 20.02 7.24
C LYS A 144 16.29 19.15 8.37
N VAL A 145 17.02 18.06 8.67
CA VAL A 145 16.71 17.21 9.83
C VAL A 145 17.02 18.02 11.10
N PRO A 146 16.09 18.13 12.05
CA PRO A 146 16.38 18.73 13.34
C PRO A 146 17.51 17.98 14.04
N ASN A 147 18.55 18.70 14.49
CA ASN A 147 19.78 18.12 15.05
C ASN A 147 19.61 17.24 16.30
N ASN A 148 18.41 17.14 16.85
CA ASN A 148 18.09 16.44 18.09
C ASN A 148 17.14 15.22 17.90
N LEU A 149 16.92 14.78 16.67
CA LEU A 149 16.12 13.58 16.41
C LEU A 149 16.99 12.33 16.36
N PRO A 150 16.49 11.16 16.83
CA PRO A 150 17.12 9.87 16.55
C PRO A 150 17.30 9.67 15.04
N LEU A 151 18.42 9.07 14.64
CA LEU A 151 18.66 8.76 13.23
C LEU A 151 17.74 7.63 12.72
N THR A 152 17.31 6.75 13.61
CA THR A 152 16.45 5.61 13.30
C THR A 152 15.31 5.53 14.30
N VAL A 153 14.11 5.34 13.82
CA VAL A 153 12.91 5.06 14.61
C VAL A 153 12.15 3.94 13.93
N ASP A 154 11.98 2.82 14.63
CA ASP A 154 11.18 1.68 14.15
C ASP A 154 10.33 1.11 15.29
N TRP A 155 9.05 1.47 15.31
CA TRP A 155 8.12 1.03 16.34
C TRP A 155 7.80 -0.47 16.26
N ARG A 156 8.14 -1.14 15.16
CA ARG A 156 7.99 -2.61 15.01
C ARG A 156 8.90 -3.35 15.97
N GLU A 157 10.12 -2.84 16.18
CA GLU A 157 11.11 -3.43 17.09
C GLU A 157 10.67 -3.38 18.55
N GLN A 158 9.72 -2.49 18.88
CA GLN A 158 9.18 -2.37 20.22
C GLN A 158 7.94 -3.26 20.48
N GLY A 159 7.49 -4.03 19.48
CA GLY A 159 6.37 -4.94 19.61
C GLY A 159 5.00 -4.25 19.76
N VAL A 160 4.91 -2.95 19.40
CA VAL A 160 3.68 -2.14 19.54
C VAL A 160 2.93 -1.92 18.23
N ILE A 161 3.39 -2.51 17.14
CA ILE A 161 2.74 -2.41 15.83
C ILE A 161 1.88 -3.63 15.58
N THR A 162 0.62 -3.40 15.20
CA THR A 162 -0.36 -4.45 14.85
C THR A 162 0.11 -5.28 13.66
N SER A 163 -0.45 -6.48 13.51
CA SER A 163 -0.23 -7.32 12.34
C SER A 163 -0.63 -6.58 11.05
N VAL A 164 0.01 -6.96 9.93
CA VAL A 164 -0.35 -6.39 8.61
C VAL A 164 -1.69 -6.95 8.17
N LYS A 165 -2.67 -6.07 8.00
CA LYS A 165 -4.02 -6.41 7.54
C LYS A 165 -4.07 -6.61 6.03
N ASN A 166 -5.13 -7.30 5.59
CA ASN A 166 -5.45 -7.41 4.17
C ASN A 166 -6.89 -6.93 3.93
N GLN A 167 -7.03 -5.74 3.37
CA GLN A 167 -8.33 -5.14 3.08
C GLN A 167 -9.12 -5.87 1.97
N GLY A 168 -8.49 -6.79 1.22
CA GLY A 168 -9.13 -7.48 0.11
C GLY A 168 -9.54 -6.52 -1.00
N SER A 169 -10.81 -6.59 -1.43
CA SER A 169 -11.41 -5.69 -2.43
C SER A 169 -12.27 -4.58 -1.82
N CYS A 170 -12.10 -4.30 -0.53
CA CYS A 170 -12.78 -3.24 0.19
C CYS A 170 -11.85 -2.03 0.32
N GLY A 171 -12.30 -0.83 -0.05
CA GLY A 171 -11.55 0.41 0.12
C GLY A 171 -11.44 0.88 1.58
N ALA A 172 -11.17 -0.04 2.53
CA ALA A 172 -11.17 0.19 3.97
C ALA A 172 -9.86 0.75 4.53
N CYS A 173 -8.91 1.14 3.69
CA CYS A 173 -7.60 1.64 4.12
C CYS A 173 -7.70 2.83 5.10
N TRP A 174 -8.69 3.71 4.91
CA TRP A 174 -8.97 4.85 5.77
C TRP A 174 -9.27 4.44 7.22
N ALA A 175 -10.01 3.36 7.41
CA ALA A 175 -10.35 2.83 8.74
C ALA A 175 -9.20 2.00 9.32
N ILE A 176 -8.59 1.12 8.51
CA ILE A 176 -7.49 0.24 8.95
C ILE A 176 -6.31 1.07 9.45
N SER A 177 -5.87 2.07 8.70
CA SER A 177 -4.71 2.89 9.07
C SER A 177 -4.93 3.65 10.39
N VAL A 178 -6.12 4.19 10.61
CA VAL A 178 -6.48 4.90 11.85
C VAL A 178 -6.59 3.93 13.02
N VAL A 179 -7.32 2.83 12.87
CA VAL A 179 -7.55 1.85 13.93
C VAL A 179 -6.25 1.18 14.36
N ASP A 180 -5.40 0.80 13.42
CA ASP A 180 -4.07 0.23 13.68
C ASP A 180 -3.14 1.23 14.38
N THR A 181 -3.21 2.51 14.00
CA THR A 181 -2.44 3.57 14.67
C THR A 181 -2.92 3.79 16.10
N ILE A 182 -4.23 3.80 16.34
CA ILE A 182 -4.82 3.90 17.69
C ILE A 182 -4.37 2.72 18.55
N ALA A 183 -4.42 1.48 18.04
CA ALA A 183 -3.97 0.29 18.74
C ALA A 183 -2.49 0.39 19.15
N SER A 184 -1.65 0.85 18.25
CA SER A 184 -0.22 1.05 18.47
C SER A 184 0.05 2.13 19.52
N LEU A 185 -0.63 3.27 19.43
CA LEU A 185 -0.50 4.36 20.42
C LEU A 185 -1.00 3.95 21.80
N ALA A 186 -2.07 3.14 21.86
CA ALA A 186 -2.55 2.57 23.11
C ALA A 186 -1.51 1.66 23.76
N ALA A 187 -0.85 0.80 22.96
CA ALA A 187 0.22 -0.05 23.45
C ALA A 187 1.44 0.77 23.94
N ILE A 188 1.81 1.83 23.23
CA ILE A 188 2.91 2.73 23.63
C ILE A 188 2.59 3.41 24.96
N LYS A 189 1.35 3.84 25.15
CA LYS A 189 0.91 4.53 26.38
C LYS A 189 0.83 3.61 27.60
N ARG A 190 0.64 2.32 27.42
CA ARG A 190 0.57 1.33 28.50
C ARG A 190 1.97 1.03 29.05
N ASN A 191 2.05 0.88 30.37
CA ASN A 191 3.32 0.52 31.04
C ASN A 191 3.84 -0.86 30.63
N ASP A 192 2.92 -1.82 30.38
CA ASP A 192 3.24 -3.19 29.96
C ASP A 192 3.46 -3.34 28.45
N ARG A 193 3.24 -2.26 27.67
CA ARG A 193 3.30 -2.23 26.21
C ARG A 193 2.50 -3.36 25.52
N LYS A 194 1.50 -3.92 26.20
CA LYS A 194 0.68 -4.98 25.63
C LYS A 194 -0.14 -4.46 24.47
N LEU A 195 0.15 -4.96 23.28
CA LEU A 195 -0.59 -4.67 22.07
C LEU A 195 -1.92 -5.44 22.05
N VAL A 196 -2.99 -4.76 21.71
CA VAL A 196 -4.30 -5.35 21.44
C VAL A 196 -4.74 -4.94 20.05
N GLU A 197 -5.02 -5.93 19.22
CA GLU A 197 -5.60 -5.71 17.89
C GLU A 197 -7.04 -5.19 18.05
N LEU A 198 -7.40 -4.15 17.31
CA LEU A 198 -8.73 -3.54 17.36
C LEU A 198 -9.56 -3.89 16.13
N CYS A 199 -10.89 -3.89 16.30
CA CYS A 199 -11.86 -4.23 15.27
C CYS A 199 -12.07 -3.08 14.29
N HIS A 200 -11.43 -3.11 13.14
CA HIS A 200 -11.61 -2.13 12.07
C HIS A 200 -12.87 -2.38 11.24
N GLU A 201 -13.32 -3.62 11.11
CA GLU A 201 -14.50 -3.98 10.31
C GLU A 201 -15.77 -3.31 10.84
N ARG A 202 -15.89 -3.18 12.16
CA ARG A 202 -17.01 -2.48 12.77
C ARG A 202 -16.93 -0.97 12.51
N VAL A 203 -15.73 -0.40 12.56
CA VAL A 203 -15.50 1.00 12.22
C VAL A 203 -15.89 1.29 10.78
N VAL A 204 -15.49 0.45 9.83
CA VAL A 204 -15.87 0.54 8.42
C VAL A 204 -17.39 0.57 8.22
N ARG A 205 -18.13 -0.22 9.00
CA ARG A 205 -19.61 -0.28 8.89
C ARG A 205 -20.32 0.89 9.56
N CYS A 206 -19.74 1.40 10.65
CA CYS A 206 -20.45 2.29 11.56
C CYS A 206 -20.07 3.76 11.43
N ALA A 207 -18.85 4.07 10.97
CA ALA A 207 -18.40 5.44 10.87
C ALA A 207 -19.06 6.14 9.67
N ALA A 208 -20.21 6.77 9.94
CA ALA A 208 -21.00 7.49 8.94
C ALA A 208 -20.33 8.83 8.57
N ASN A 209 -20.53 9.91 9.07
CA ASN A 209 -19.90 11.24 8.89
C ASN A 209 -19.19 11.45 7.52
N GLY A 210 -19.85 11.08 6.41
CA GLY A 210 -19.30 11.19 5.06
C GLY A 210 -18.29 10.10 4.67
N ASN A 211 -18.12 9.05 5.48
CA ASN A 211 -17.40 7.84 5.11
C ASN A 211 -18.36 6.82 4.49
N ASN A 212 -17.93 6.12 3.45
CA ASN A 212 -18.75 5.25 2.61
C ASN A 212 -18.33 3.76 2.70
N GLY A 213 -17.90 3.30 3.86
CA GLY A 213 -17.57 1.90 4.08
C GLY A 213 -16.46 1.39 3.16
N CYS A 214 -16.78 0.41 2.31
CA CYS A 214 -15.84 -0.15 1.34
C CYS A 214 -15.59 0.71 0.11
N ASP A 215 -16.42 1.71 -0.14
CA ASP A 215 -16.23 2.62 -1.29
C ASP A 215 -15.21 3.72 -0.98
N GLY A 216 -14.85 3.88 0.30
CA GLY A 216 -13.83 4.83 0.73
C GLY A 216 -14.23 5.64 1.95
N GLY A 217 -13.37 6.55 2.35
CA GLY A 217 -13.60 7.44 3.48
C GLY A 217 -12.36 8.25 3.82
N ASP A 218 -12.55 9.22 4.67
CA ASP A 218 -11.56 10.19 5.11
C ASP A 218 -11.07 9.88 6.53
N THR A 219 -9.76 9.78 6.70
CA THR A 219 -9.13 9.49 8.00
C THR A 219 -9.44 10.55 9.05
N CYS A 220 -9.54 11.82 8.65
CA CYS A 220 -9.84 12.92 9.56
C CYS A 220 -11.31 12.92 9.98
N ARG A 221 -12.24 12.69 9.04
CA ARG A 221 -13.67 12.52 9.38
C ARG A 221 -13.90 11.34 10.30
N LEU A 222 -13.12 10.25 10.10
CA LEU A 222 -13.17 9.14 11.04
C LEU A 222 -12.74 9.56 12.44
N LEU A 223 -11.64 10.31 12.57
CA LEU A 223 -11.17 10.79 13.87
C LEU A 223 -12.16 11.77 14.53
N GLU A 224 -12.79 12.65 13.75
CA GLU A 224 -13.89 13.51 14.21
C GLU A 224 -15.05 12.66 14.75
N TRP A 225 -15.51 11.69 13.97
CA TRP A 225 -16.59 10.81 14.38
C TRP A 225 -16.26 10.01 15.65
N LEU A 226 -15.05 9.46 15.77
CA LEU A 226 -14.61 8.75 16.97
C LEU A 226 -14.61 9.64 18.20
N ALA A 227 -14.16 10.89 18.06
CA ALA A 227 -14.11 11.87 19.14
C ALA A 227 -15.52 12.33 19.55
N ASP A 228 -16.34 12.75 18.60
CA ASP A 228 -17.68 13.29 18.83
C ASP A 228 -18.62 12.25 19.44
N GLN A 229 -18.56 11.03 18.94
CA GLN A 229 -19.37 9.93 19.45
C GLN A 229 -18.78 9.31 20.72
N SER A 230 -17.61 9.75 21.17
CA SER A 230 -16.84 9.06 22.21
C SER A 230 -16.79 7.54 21.95
N TYR A 231 -16.63 7.19 20.68
CA TYR A 231 -16.78 5.82 20.20
C TYR A 231 -15.63 4.95 20.69
N ARG A 232 -15.97 3.81 21.28
CA ARG A 232 -15.01 2.83 21.75
C ARG A 232 -14.85 1.71 20.73
N ILE A 233 -13.62 1.50 20.27
CA ILE A 233 -13.30 0.43 19.33
C ILE A 233 -12.99 -0.82 20.16
N GLY A 234 -13.76 -1.89 19.97
CA GLY A 234 -13.53 -3.17 20.64
C GLY A 234 -12.28 -3.91 20.12
N ALA A 235 -11.85 -4.92 20.88
CA ALA A 235 -10.78 -5.82 20.42
C ALA A 235 -11.23 -6.62 19.17
N ALA A 236 -10.26 -7.05 18.35
CA ALA A 236 -10.55 -7.77 17.09
C ALA A 236 -11.34 -9.08 17.33
N GLU A 237 -11.09 -9.79 18.44
CA GLU A 237 -11.83 -10.98 18.79
C GLU A 237 -13.34 -10.71 18.99
N SER A 238 -13.69 -9.51 19.47
CA SER A 238 -15.09 -9.13 19.67
C SER A 238 -15.86 -8.95 18.35
N CYS A 239 -15.16 -8.72 17.25
CA CYS A 239 -15.74 -8.71 15.92
C CYS A 239 -16.21 -10.09 15.45
N LEU A 240 -15.42 -11.12 15.73
CA LEU A 240 -15.69 -12.50 15.30
C LEU A 240 -16.88 -13.10 16.04
N GLU A 241 -17.01 -12.83 17.33
CA GLU A 241 -18.08 -13.39 18.18
C GLU A 241 -19.47 -12.84 17.85
N ARG A 242 -19.56 -11.60 17.31
CA ARG A 242 -20.85 -10.90 17.06
C ARG A 242 -21.35 -10.96 15.64
N ASN A 243 -20.57 -11.51 14.70
CA ASN A 243 -21.00 -11.64 13.30
C ASN A 243 -22.22 -12.56 13.10
N MET A 244 -22.67 -13.30 14.12
CA MET A 244 -23.86 -14.15 14.04
C MET A 244 -25.14 -13.54 14.63
N ALA A 245 -25.07 -12.47 15.43
CA ALA A 245 -26.24 -11.94 16.14
C ALA A 245 -26.70 -10.54 15.71
N ASP A 246 -25.84 -9.69 15.16
CA ASP A 246 -26.15 -8.30 14.84
C ASP A 246 -26.31 -8.06 13.34
N GLN A 247 -27.31 -8.69 12.71
CA GLN A 247 -27.73 -8.32 11.34
C GLN A 247 -28.44 -6.97 11.31
N GLU A 248 -28.82 -6.40 12.44
CA GLU A 248 -29.39 -5.06 12.57
C GLU A 248 -28.37 -4.11 13.21
N GLY A 249 -27.66 -3.39 12.38
CA GLY A 249 -27.03 -2.08 12.46
C GLY A 249 -26.79 -1.38 13.80
N ASN A 250 -26.51 -2.10 14.90
CA ASN A 250 -26.25 -1.45 16.17
C ASN A 250 -24.81 -0.91 16.23
N CYS A 251 -24.64 0.29 15.70
CA CYS A 251 -23.39 1.06 15.67
C CYS A 251 -23.10 1.79 17.00
N THR A 252 -23.76 1.41 18.08
CA THR A 252 -23.37 1.90 19.41
C THR A 252 -22.03 1.28 19.75
N GLY A 253 -21.03 2.13 20.08
CA GLY A 253 -19.72 1.68 20.54
C GLY A 253 -19.87 0.68 21.69
N ASP A 254 -18.85 -0.11 21.97
CA ASP A 254 -18.89 -1.06 23.08
C ASP A 254 -19.29 -0.32 24.36
N LYS A 255 -20.60 -0.37 24.69
CA LYS A 255 -21.08 0.12 25.99
C LYS A 255 -20.30 -0.67 27.05
N PRO A 256 -19.85 -0.03 28.10
CA PRO A 256 -19.37 -0.79 29.25
C PRO A 256 -20.52 -1.76 29.61
N LEU A 257 -20.24 -3.05 29.53
CA LEU A 257 -21.14 -4.07 30.07
C LEU A 257 -21.51 -3.62 31.50
N GLY A 258 -22.80 -3.43 31.72
CA GLY A 258 -23.33 -2.82 32.92
C GLY A 258 -22.72 -3.45 34.18
N ASN A 259 -22.48 -2.61 35.14
CA ASN A 259 -22.11 -2.89 36.52
C ASN A 259 -21.35 -4.20 36.81
N GLY A 260 -20.02 -4.11 36.83
CA GLY A 260 -19.24 -4.94 37.78
C GLY A 260 -18.56 -6.18 37.26
N VAL A 261 -18.58 -6.50 35.95
CA VAL A 261 -17.75 -7.58 35.43
C VAL A 261 -16.42 -7.00 34.93
N ARG A 262 -15.43 -6.94 35.83
CA ARG A 262 -14.03 -6.94 35.45
C ARG A 262 -13.75 -8.28 34.77
N ARG A 263 -13.60 -8.32 33.46
CA ARG A 263 -12.88 -9.44 32.86
C ARG A 263 -11.43 -9.33 33.31
N GLU A 264 -10.94 -10.36 34.00
CA GLU A 264 -9.56 -10.48 34.50
C GLU A 264 -8.50 -10.55 33.36
N ASP A 265 -8.92 -10.59 32.13
CA ASP A 265 -8.11 -10.72 30.91
C ASP A 265 -7.58 -9.38 30.33
N GLY A 266 -7.70 -8.28 31.08
CA GLY A 266 -7.04 -7.01 30.72
C GLY A 266 -7.50 -6.43 29.38
N ALA A 267 -8.72 -6.75 28.91
CA ALA A 267 -9.31 -6.15 27.74
C ALA A 267 -9.24 -4.62 27.87
N LEU A 268 -8.59 -3.97 26.95
CA LEU A 268 -8.50 -2.53 26.88
C LEU A 268 -9.90 -1.94 26.96
N ASN A 269 -10.17 -1.22 28.03
CA ASN A 269 -11.23 -0.22 27.99
C ASN A 269 -10.94 0.64 26.78
N ALA A 270 -11.77 0.50 25.77
CA ALA A 270 -11.64 1.09 24.44
C ALA A 270 -11.08 2.51 24.52
N THR A 271 -10.04 2.75 23.77
CA THR A 271 -9.23 3.95 23.82
C THR A 271 -9.99 5.09 23.18
N LEU A 272 -10.33 6.10 23.94
CA LEU A 272 -10.95 7.32 23.44
C LEU A 272 -9.91 8.20 22.78
N VAL A 273 -10.16 8.63 21.57
CA VAL A 273 -9.37 9.69 20.91
C VAL A 273 -9.62 10.98 21.68
N LYS A 274 -8.59 11.53 22.30
CA LYS A 274 -8.66 12.78 23.08
C LYS A 274 -8.51 14.01 22.22
N ARG A 275 -7.51 13.96 21.36
CA ARG A 275 -7.19 15.01 20.41
C ARG A 275 -6.65 14.38 19.13
N PHE A 276 -6.89 15.05 18.04
CA PHE A 276 -6.24 14.76 16.78
C PHE A 276 -5.95 16.07 16.05
N SER A 277 -4.98 16.04 15.16
CA SER A 277 -4.68 17.13 14.26
C SER A 277 -4.63 16.54 12.86
N CYS A 278 -5.38 17.11 11.97
CA CYS A 278 -5.37 16.79 10.55
C CYS A 278 -4.77 17.96 9.79
N GLN A 279 -3.63 17.72 9.18
CA GLN A 279 -2.98 18.70 8.30
C GLN A 279 -3.38 18.45 6.86
N GLY A 280 -3.46 19.49 6.05
CA GLY A 280 -3.73 19.38 4.62
C GLY A 280 -5.21 19.50 4.24
N ARG A 281 -5.84 20.62 4.56
CA ARG A 281 -7.11 20.98 3.90
C ARG A 281 -6.81 21.77 2.62
N PRO A 282 -7.56 21.54 1.52
CA PRO A 282 -7.33 22.20 0.23
C PRO A 282 -7.55 23.72 0.26
N ASP A 283 -8.28 24.23 1.25
CA ASP A 283 -8.58 25.66 1.48
C ASP A 283 -7.44 26.45 2.13
N LEU A 284 -6.42 25.77 2.64
CA LEU A 284 -5.24 26.39 3.19
C LEU A 284 -4.06 26.14 2.23
N SER A 285 -3.73 27.13 1.43
CA SER A 285 -2.61 27.11 0.48
C SER A 285 -1.23 27.08 1.17
N TYR A 286 -1.01 26.13 2.05
CA TYR A 286 0.29 25.86 2.64
C TYR A 286 1.02 24.79 1.81
N SER A 287 2.17 25.15 1.27
CA SER A 287 3.07 24.21 0.64
C SER A 287 3.71 23.32 1.72
N PHE A 288 3.22 22.09 1.84
CA PHE A 288 3.65 21.09 2.83
C PHE A 288 5.10 20.58 2.65
N GLU A 289 5.80 21.02 1.64
CA GLU A 289 7.20 20.66 1.39
C GLU A 289 8.13 20.87 2.60
N ASN A 290 7.72 21.65 3.59
CA ASN A 290 8.50 21.96 4.81
C ASN A 290 8.03 21.20 6.06
N GLU A 291 6.99 20.35 5.99
CA GLU A 291 6.41 19.74 7.19
C GLU A 291 6.83 18.31 7.47
N GLU A 292 7.60 17.68 6.61
CA GLU A 292 8.14 16.35 6.89
C GLU A 292 8.95 16.32 8.20
N HIS A 293 9.55 17.42 8.63
CA HIS A 293 10.20 17.54 9.93
C HIS A 293 9.24 17.40 11.13
N VAL A 294 7.97 17.82 10.98
CA VAL A 294 6.92 17.62 12.00
C VAL A 294 6.57 16.15 12.10
N MET A 295 6.43 15.47 10.96
CA MET A 295 6.20 14.02 10.90
C MET A 295 7.32 13.25 11.59
N LEU A 296 8.59 13.55 11.26
CA LEU A 296 9.77 12.93 11.88
C LEU A 296 9.78 13.13 13.40
N ARG A 297 9.51 14.34 13.86
CA ARG A 297 9.46 14.67 15.30
C ARG A 297 8.34 13.87 15.99
N HIS A 298 7.16 13.79 15.38
CA HIS A 298 6.03 13.05 15.95
C HIS A 298 6.34 11.56 16.03
N LEU A 299 6.86 10.98 14.95
CA LEU A 299 7.32 9.59 14.91
C LEU A 299 8.36 9.29 16.00
N ALA A 300 9.30 10.22 16.23
CA ALA A 300 10.36 10.03 17.23
C ALA A 300 9.86 10.12 18.68
N THR A 301 8.83 10.94 18.95
CA THR A 301 8.48 11.32 20.32
C THR A 301 7.12 10.80 20.78
N LYS A 302 6.22 10.49 19.87
CA LYS A 302 4.82 10.15 20.18
C LYS A 302 4.41 8.76 19.69
N GLY A 303 4.85 8.34 18.51
CA GLY A 303 4.51 7.05 17.91
C GLY A 303 4.09 7.14 16.45
N PRO A 304 3.47 6.08 15.91
CA PRO A 304 2.98 6.03 14.55
C PRO A 304 1.99 7.15 14.22
N ILE A 305 1.94 7.49 12.92
CA ILE A 305 1.04 8.51 12.37
C ILE A 305 0.28 7.94 11.16
N VAL A 306 -0.83 8.55 10.80
CA VAL A 306 -1.60 8.20 9.60
C VAL A 306 -1.28 9.19 8.49
N ALA A 307 -1.12 8.70 7.27
CA ALA A 307 -0.93 9.55 6.09
C ALA A 307 -1.78 9.06 4.90
N ALA A 308 -2.23 10.00 4.09
CA ALA A 308 -2.77 9.69 2.77
C ALA A 308 -1.65 9.75 1.74
N VAL A 309 -1.72 8.86 0.74
CA VAL A 309 -0.71 8.73 -0.33
C VAL A 309 -1.37 8.46 -1.67
N ASN A 310 -0.64 8.73 -2.74
CA ASN A 310 -0.93 8.18 -4.05
C ASN A 310 -0.21 6.82 -4.19
N ALA A 311 -0.95 5.73 -4.16
CA ALA A 311 -0.39 4.38 -4.17
C ALA A 311 -0.51 3.66 -5.53
N ILE A 312 -0.85 4.36 -6.62
CA ILE A 312 -1.02 3.74 -7.93
C ILE A 312 0.25 3.05 -8.41
N SER A 313 1.40 3.71 -8.24
CA SER A 313 2.71 3.15 -8.62
C SER A 313 3.14 1.93 -7.77
N TRP A 314 2.49 1.71 -6.61
CA TRP A 314 2.83 0.61 -5.73
C TRP A 314 2.33 -0.76 -6.22
N LYS A 315 1.46 -0.80 -7.22
CA LYS A 315 0.87 -2.04 -7.77
C LYS A 315 1.89 -3.17 -7.99
N TYR A 316 3.11 -2.84 -8.37
CA TYR A 316 4.18 -3.80 -8.67
C TYR A 316 5.35 -3.75 -7.70
N TYR A 317 5.25 -3.01 -6.60
CA TYR A 317 6.33 -2.86 -5.64
C TYR A 317 6.60 -4.16 -4.87
N LEU A 318 7.85 -4.58 -4.82
CA LEU A 318 8.34 -5.74 -4.06
C LEU A 318 9.25 -5.33 -2.90
N GLY A 319 9.98 -4.24 -3.01
CA GLY A 319 10.96 -3.83 -2.01
C GLY A 319 11.85 -2.69 -2.47
N GLY A 320 12.85 -2.37 -1.66
CA GLY A 320 13.71 -1.22 -1.87
C GLY A 320 13.05 0.09 -1.42
N ILE A 321 13.62 1.24 -1.78
CA ILE A 321 13.13 2.56 -1.39
C ILE A 321 12.55 3.23 -2.64
N ILE A 322 11.28 3.59 -2.62
CA ILE A 322 10.66 4.38 -3.69
C ILE A 322 11.22 5.80 -3.61
N GLN A 323 11.93 6.24 -4.65
CA GLN A 323 12.56 7.55 -4.75
C GLN A 323 11.98 8.40 -5.88
N PHE A 324 11.31 7.73 -6.84
CA PHE A 324 10.78 8.33 -8.06
C PHE A 324 9.45 7.66 -8.43
N HIS A 325 8.83 8.10 -9.53
CA HIS A 325 7.65 7.49 -10.13
C HIS A 325 6.43 7.40 -9.20
N CYS A 326 6.30 8.38 -8.30
CA CYS A 326 5.18 8.47 -7.39
C CYS A 326 4.72 9.93 -7.32
N ASP A 327 3.52 10.17 -7.83
CA ASP A 327 2.92 11.48 -7.93
C ASP A 327 2.56 12.03 -6.53
N SER A 328 2.88 13.30 -6.29
CA SER A 328 2.67 13.99 -5.02
C SER A 328 1.49 14.96 -5.01
N ASP A 329 0.68 14.99 -6.06
CA ASP A 329 -0.47 15.87 -6.15
C ASP A 329 -1.52 15.52 -5.08
N TYR A 330 -2.00 16.53 -4.35
CA TYR A 330 -3.01 16.39 -3.31
C TYR A 330 -4.31 15.77 -3.84
N GLU A 331 -4.76 16.20 -5.01
CA GLU A 331 -6.00 15.71 -5.63
C GLU A 331 -5.91 14.25 -6.09
N ARG A 332 -4.70 13.67 -6.08
CA ARG A 332 -4.46 12.29 -6.52
C ARG A 332 -4.20 11.32 -5.37
N LEU A 333 -4.36 11.77 -4.14
CA LEU A 333 -4.29 10.90 -2.97
C LEU A 333 -5.46 9.91 -3.02
N ASN A 334 -5.16 8.62 -2.87
CA ASN A 334 -6.12 7.54 -3.09
C ASN A 334 -5.95 6.34 -2.14
N HIS A 335 -5.07 6.46 -1.17
CA HIS A 335 -4.80 5.38 -0.22
C HIS A 335 -4.36 5.93 1.13
N ALA A 336 -4.82 5.30 2.21
CA ALA A 336 -4.43 5.67 3.57
C ALA A 336 -3.53 4.60 4.18
N VAL A 337 -2.48 5.02 4.86
CA VAL A 337 -1.43 4.16 5.43
C VAL A 337 -1.04 4.61 6.82
N ALA A 338 -0.40 3.74 7.60
CA ALA A 338 0.27 4.11 8.84
C ALA A 338 1.78 4.21 8.62
N ILE A 339 2.39 5.31 9.04
CA ILE A 339 3.85 5.45 9.07
C ILE A 339 4.31 5.03 10.45
N VAL A 340 5.15 4.00 10.52
CA VAL A 340 5.56 3.36 11.78
C VAL A 340 7.02 3.60 12.16
N GLY A 341 7.72 4.39 11.37
CA GLY A 341 9.10 4.73 11.63
C GLY A 341 9.79 5.40 10.44
N TYR A 342 11.08 5.63 10.61
CA TYR A 342 11.95 6.21 9.59
C TYR A 342 13.41 5.78 9.80
N GLU A 343 14.22 5.90 8.76
CA GLU A 343 15.66 5.71 8.77
C GLU A 343 16.35 6.90 8.08
N LEU A 344 17.11 7.69 8.83
CA LEU A 344 17.82 8.87 8.34
C LEU A 344 19.29 8.59 8.04
N ASN A 345 19.85 7.50 8.58
CA ASN A 345 21.25 7.13 8.40
C ASN A 345 21.50 6.29 7.13
N ALA A 346 20.41 5.95 6.40
CA ALA A 346 20.56 5.27 5.11
C ALA A 346 21.09 6.22 4.03
N THR A 347 21.71 5.67 2.99
CA THR A 347 22.15 6.45 1.80
C THR A 347 21.01 7.30 1.22
N VAL A 348 19.81 6.79 1.28
CA VAL A 348 18.56 7.50 0.99
C VAL A 348 17.69 7.39 2.22
N PRO A 349 17.45 8.48 2.96
CA PRO A 349 16.52 8.50 4.09
C PRO A 349 15.09 8.11 3.64
N TYR A 350 14.40 7.31 4.48
CA TYR A 350 13.07 6.81 4.12
C TYR A 350 12.14 6.65 5.32
N TYR A 351 10.83 6.73 5.05
CA TYR A 351 9.78 6.30 5.95
C TYR A 351 9.54 4.79 5.85
N ILE A 352 9.18 4.18 6.98
CA ILE A 352 8.68 2.81 7.09
C ILE A 352 7.17 2.89 7.10
N VAL A 353 6.54 2.52 5.98
CA VAL A 353 5.09 2.66 5.77
C VAL A 353 4.43 1.29 5.86
N LYS A 354 3.52 1.12 6.82
CA LYS A 354 2.69 -0.07 6.99
C LYS A 354 1.49 0.00 6.05
N ASN A 355 1.40 -0.96 5.12
CA ASN A 355 0.31 -1.07 4.16
C ASN A 355 -0.77 -2.06 4.63
N SER A 356 -1.92 -2.07 3.98
CA SER A 356 -3.08 -2.91 4.28
C SER A 356 -3.41 -3.92 3.17
N TRP A 357 -2.41 -4.35 2.39
CA TRP A 357 -2.59 -5.30 1.28
C TRP A 357 -2.04 -6.71 1.59
N GLY A 358 -1.96 -7.04 2.86
CA GLY A 358 -1.49 -8.33 3.37
C GLY A 358 0.03 -8.44 3.49
N PRO A 359 0.51 -9.41 4.27
CA PRO A 359 1.95 -9.56 4.60
C PRO A 359 2.78 -10.08 3.42
N ARG A 360 2.16 -10.53 2.34
CA ARG A 360 2.86 -10.97 1.12
C ARG A 360 3.13 -9.85 0.13
N PHE A 361 2.63 -8.64 0.40
CA PHE A 361 2.86 -7.47 -0.43
C PHE A 361 4.14 -6.74 0.00
N GLY A 362 4.93 -6.26 -0.96
CA GLY A 362 6.13 -5.45 -0.71
C GLY A 362 7.14 -6.13 0.23
N ASP A 363 7.74 -5.35 1.12
CA ASP A 363 8.64 -5.88 2.15
C ASP A 363 7.81 -6.35 3.37
N ARG A 364 7.25 -7.55 3.31
CA ARG A 364 6.42 -8.15 4.37
C ARG A 364 5.21 -7.29 4.77
N GLY A 365 4.58 -6.64 3.80
CA GLY A 365 3.44 -5.75 3.99
C GLY A 365 3.80 -4.28 4.18
N TYR A 366 5.09 -3.95 4.12
CA TYR A 366 5.59 -2.58 4.25
C TYR A 366 6.11 -2.02 2.93
N VAL A 367 6.10 -0.69 2.85
CA VAL A 367 6.69 0.08 1.75
C VAL A 367 7.68 1.08 2.33
N LYS A 368 8.81 1.29 1.66
CA LYS A 368 9.78 2.33 2.01
C LYS A 368 9.64 3.48 1.02
N VAL A 369 9.39 4.68 1.53
CA VAL A 369 9.21 5.91 0.73
C VAL A 369 10.26 6.92 1.13
N ALA A 370 11.00 7.45 0.17
CA ALA A 370 12.07 8.41 0.44
C ALA A 370 11.54 9.70 1.09
N ILE A 371 12.33 10.24 2.02
CA ILE A 371 12.04 11.47 2.77
C ILE A 371 12.58 12.71 2.03
N GLY A 372 11.94 13.85 2.19
CA GLY A 372 12.46 15.16 1.78
C GLY A 372 11.91 15.70 0.48
N ARG A 373 10.94 15.02 -0.15
CA ARG A 373 10.34 15.43 -1.43
C ARG A 373 8.82 15.31 -1.48
N ASN A 374 8.19 15.08 -0.35
CA ASN A 374 6.76 14.79 -0.29
C ASN A 374 6.33 13.70 -1.31
N LEU A 375 7.17 12.69 -1.48
CA LEU A 375 6.98 11.67 -2.50
C LEU A 375 5.69 10.88 -2.25
N CYS A 376 4.94 10.57 -3.30
CA CYS A 376 3.59 10.01 -3.22
C CYS A 376 2.58 10.91 -2.49
N GLY A 377 2.88 12.18 -2.25
CA GLY A 377 2.05 13.10 -1.46
C GLY A 377 1.98 12.76 0.02
N ILE A 378 2.93 12.00 0.56
CA ILE A 378 2.91 11.42 1.91
C ILE A 378 2.79 12.47 3.03
N ALA A 379 3.21 13.71 2.79
CA ALA A 379 3.08 14.83 3.72
C ALA A 379 1.89 15.74 3.43
N ASN A 380 1.10 15.47 2.38
CA ASN A 380 -0.02 16.33 2.00
C ASN A 380 -1.21 16.24 2.97
N ARG A 381 -1.48 15.03 3.50
CA ARG A 381 -2.55 14.82 4.46
C ARG A 381 -2.12 13.82 5.52
N VAL A 382 -1.81 14.37 6.70
CA VAL A 382 -1.27 13.62 7.83
C VAL A 382 -2.16 13.80 9.04
N SER A 383 -2.45 12.71 9.75
CA SER A 383 -3.22 12.74 10.99
C SER A 383 -2.33 12.31 12.16
N PHE A 384 -2.26 13.16 13.17
CA PHE A 384 -1.63 12.91 14.46
C PHE A 384 -2.71 12.65 15.50
N ILE A 385 -2.56 11.59 16.29
CA ILE A 385 -3.57 11.12 17.24
C ILE A 385 -3.00 11.17 18.65
N GLU A 386 -3.77 11.73 19.59
CA GLU A 386 -3.48 11.67 21.03
C GLU A 386 -4.63 10.95 21.73
N LEU A 387 -4.31 9.96 22.53
CA LEU A 387 -5.28 9.17 23.29
C LEU A 387 -5.42 9.70 24.73
N GLN A 388 -6.61 9.48 25.36
CA GLN A 388 -6.87 9.82 26.75
C GLN A 388 -5.99 9.05 27.72
#